data_691b5ec0ee3e28e685a72fe68726ceab
#
_entry.id   691b5ec0ee3e28e685a72fe68726ceab
#
_cell.length_a   1.000
_cell.length_b   1.000
_cell.length_c   1.000
_cell.angle_alpha   90.00
_cell.angle_beta   90.00
_cell.angle_gamma   90.00
#
_symmetry.space_group_name_H-M   'P 1'
#
loop_
_entity.id
_entity.type
_entity.pdbx_description
1 polymer ?
#
loop_
_entity_poly.entity_id
_entity_poly.type
_entity_poly.pdbx_seq_one_letter_code
_entity_poly.pdbx_strand_id
1 'polypeptide(L)'
;VSPSATAPIVNWDALTPVLIILGAGVLGVLVEAFIARPARLAIQSTLSFLAILASGVSLFLRWGEVKAAGAAAAAVPQFQLPKGFLPGARMSAGLTEDPFSIAAQGILLVIGLLAVLVMADRTSVGDGAFAAQAADRPGSAEESESILAGWTTTEIFPLTLFSLGGMMLFGASSDLITLFVILEMISLPLYILAATARHRRLLSQEAALKYFVLGAFASAFLLMGSALLYGVAGAVDYKTLGEAVSSAAGQDWLILAGLMLVIVGLLFKVAAVPFHAWSPDVYQGAPTPVTGFMAAGVKAAAFLALVRFYYLIAGAMGWDLAPALWAVAALTMLLGTVVGVVQRDVKRMLAYSAIAHAGFMLIGIGAYSKAAISALSFYALTYGIATVGAFGIVTLVRSHRDGSVGGEDGDLDAFKGLGRRSPWAAGAMTVFLLSFAGVPLTAGFMAKFRLFATGLSGNGTPFVILAVVCSAVTAFFYMRLIVLMFFHEPDGERSVVVGSRGPIILAVSVAVMATIGLGILPQTAFDLFDQTAMLLP
;
A
#
# COMPACT_ATOMS: atom_id res chain seq x y z
N VAL A 1 -25.20 -23.81 -33.00
CA VAL A 1 -25.37 -24.34 -31.65
C VAL A 1 -24.80 -23.27 -30.72
N SER A 2 -25.68 -22.54 -30.02
CA SER A 2 -25.24 -21.59 -28.98
C SER A 2 -24.43 -22.35 -27.91
N PRO A 3 -23.23 -21.89 -27.53
CA PRO A 3 -22.53 -22.51 -26.42
C PRO A 3 -23.41 -22.36 -25.19
N SER A 4 -23.76 -23.48 -24.57
CA SER A 4 -24.47 -23.50 -23.28
C SER A 4 -23.63 -22.66 -22.31
N ALA A 5 -24.18 -21.54 -21.86
CA ALA A 5 -23.55 -20.70 -20.85
C ALA A 5 -23.41 -21.56 -19.57
N THR A 6 -22.25 -22.15 -19.38
CA THR A 6 -21.92 -22.81 -18.12
C THR A 6 -21.79 -21.74 -17.05
N ALA A 7 -22.52 -21.90 -15.95
CA ALA A 7 -22.40 -20.98 -14.81
C ALA A 7 -20.93 -20.86 -14.38
N PRO A 8 -20.45 -19.65 -14.05
CA PRO A 8 -19.07 -19.47 -13.61
C PRO A 8 -18.81 -20.29 -12.34
N ILE A 9 -17.73 -21.07 -12.34
CA ILE A 9 -17.31 -21.83 -11.17
C ILE A 9 -16.73 -20.83 -10.16
N VAL A 10 -17.34 -20.75 -8.98
CA VAL A 10 -16.90 -19.92 -7.86
C VAL A 10 -16.38 -20.82 -6.77
N ASN A 11 -15.12 -20.64 -6.38
CA ASN A 11 -14.51 -21.31 -5.23
C ASN A 11 -14.72 -20.44 -3.99
N TRP A 12 -15.75 -20.75 -3.21
CA TRP A 12 -16.11 -20.00 -2.02
C TRP A 12 -15.04 -20.06 -0.94
N ASP A 13 -14.34 -21.19 -0.81
CA ASP A 13 -13.28 -21.37 0.18
C ASP A 13 -12.09 -20.44 -0.11
N ALA A 14 -11.72 -20.32 -1.38
CA ALA A 14 -10.67 -19.42 -1.83
C ALA A 14 -11.02 -17.93 -1.63
N LEU A 15 -12.31 -17.59 -1.75
CA LEU A 15 -12.80 -16.21 -1.55
C LEU A 15 -13.04 -15.88 -0.07
N THR A 16 -13.16 -16.87 0.80
CA THR A 16 -13.53 -16.67 2.23
C THR A 16 -12.68 -15.61 2.94
N PRO A 17 -11.33 -15.56 2.81
CA PRO A 17 -10.54 -14.51 3.49
C PRO A 17 -10.98 -13.11 3.12
N VAL A 18 -11.26 -12.86 1.84
CA VAL A 18 -11.69 -11.55 1.33
C VAL A 18 -13.15 -11.28 1.68
N LEU A 19 -14.02 -12.29 1.58
CA LEU A 19 -15.45 -12.17 1.92
C LEU A 19 -15.67 -11.83 3.40
N ILE A 20 -14.81 -12.29 4.31
CA ILE A 20 -14.84 -11.90 5.73
C ILE A 20 -14.60 -10.39 5.85
N ILE A 21 -13.61 -9.85 5.16
CA ILE A 21 -13.29 -8.40 5.19
C ILE A 21 -14.42 -7.57 4.59
N LEU A 22 -14.91 -7.96 3.41
CA LEU A 22 -15.98 -7.24 2.73
C LEU A 22 -17.31 -7.34 3.47
N GLY A 23 -17.62 -8.54 4.00
CA GLY A 23 -18.80 -8.77 4.82
C GLY A 23 -18.77 -7.93 6.10
N ALA A 24 -17.61 -7.82 6.76
CA ALA A 24 -17.44 -6.93 7.90
C ALA A 24 -17.59 -5.45 7.51
N GLY A 25 -17.14 -5.05 6.32
CA GLY A 25 -17.39 -3.72 5.78
C GLY A 25 -18.89 -3.43 5.62
N VAL A 26 -19.65 -4.38 5.04
CA VAL A 26 -21.11 -4.26 4.91
C VAL A 26 -21.78 -4.21 6.29
N LEU A 27 -21.39 -5.08 7.22
CA LEU A 27 -21.89 -5.03 8.60
C LEU A 27 -21.55 -3.69 9.28
N GLY A 28 -20.38 -3.14 9.01
CA GLY A 28 -19.99 -1.81 9.49
C GLY A 28 -20.93 -0.71 8.98
N VAL A 29 -21.35 -0.75 7.72
CA VAL A 29 -22.38 0.18 7.21
C VAL A 29 -23.71 0.02 7.94
N LEU A 30 -24.13 -1.20 8.27
CA LEU A 30 -25.34 -1.43 9.07
C LEU A 30 -25.18 -0.92 10.50
N VAL A 31 -24.00 -1.03 11.09
CA VAL A 31 -23.70 -0.42 12.40
C VAL A 31 -23.89 1.09 12.37
N GLU A 32 -23.44 1.77 11.31
CA GLU A 32 -23.68 3.22 11.16
C GLU A 32 -25.16 3.57 11.05
N ALA A 33 -25.95 2.73 10.38
CA ALA A 33 -27.37 2.97 10.16
C ALA A 33 -28.20 2.74 11.43
N PHE A 34 -27.91 1.68 12.21
CA PHE A 34 -28.80 1.18 13.25
C PHE A 34 -28.31 1.38 14.69
N ILE A 35 -27.02 1.59 14.90
CA ILE A 35 -26.44 1.70 16.26
C ILE A 35 -26.31 3.17 16.68
N ALA A 36 -26.56 3.43 17.96
CA ALA A 36 -26.41 4.76 18.54
C ALA A 36 -24.94 5.23 18.53
N ARG A 37 -24.70 6.51 18.21
CA ARG A 37 -23.38 7.13 18.02
C ARG A 37 -22.34 6.79 19.11
N PRO A 38 -22.66 6.79 20.44
CA PRO A 38 -21.64 6.54 21.47
C PRO A 38 -21.00 5.15 21.41
N ALA A 39 -21.72 4.15 20.90
CA ALA A 39 -21.25 2.76 20.82
C ALA A 39 -20.53 2.45 19.49
N ARG A 40 -20.73 3.27 18.45
CA ARG A 40 -20.24 2.98 17.09
C ARG A 40 -18.74 2.77 17.04
N LEU A 41 -17.95 3.66 17.65
CA LEU A 41 -16.49 3.54 17.59
C LEU A 41 -15.98 2.21 18.17
N ALA A 42 -16.49 1.79 19.33
CA ALA A 42 -16.09 0.54 19.95
C ALA A 42 -16.50 -0.66 19.10
N ILE A 43 -17.72 -0.66 18.58
CA ILE A 43 -18.23 -1.75 17.73
C ILE A 43 -17.47 -1.82 16.42
N GLN A 44 -17.30 -0.70 15.72
CA GLN A 44 -16.62 -0.62 14.42
C GLN A 44 -15.14 -1.05 14.51
N SER A 45 -14.42 -0.53 15.51
CA SER A 45 -13.00 -0.88 15.69
C SER A 45 -12.84 -2.36 16.06
N THR A 46 -13.71 -2.89 16.94
CA THR A 46 -13.68 -4.31 17.33
C THR A 46 -14.05 -5.22 16.15
N LEU A 47 -15.12 -4.88 15.41
CA LEU A 47 -15.55 -5.61 14.22
C LEU A 47 -14.41 -5.68 13.19
N SER A 48 -13.78 -4.54 12.90
CA SER A 48 -12.68 -4.46 11.93
C SER A 48 -11.47 -5.29 12.37
N PHE A 49 -11.09 -5.19 13.65
CA PHE A 49 -9.99 -5.97 14.22
C PHE A 49 -10.25 -7.47 14.14
N LEU A 50 -11.42 -7.92 14.58
CA LEU A 50 -11.80 -9.34 14.56
C LEU A 50 -11.94 -9.87 13.14
N ALA A 51 -12.46 -9.08 12.20
CA ALA A 51 -12.57 -9.48 10.79
C ALA A 51 -11.19 -9.70 10.16
N ILE A 52 -10.22 -8.83 10.44
CA ILE A 52 -8.85 -8.97 9.92
C ILE A 52 -8.19 -10.22 10.52
N LEU A 53 -8.36 -10.49 11.81
CA LEU A 53 -7.84 -11.71 12.44
C LEU A 53 -8.51 -12.96 11.88
N ALA A 54 -9.84 -12.97 11.74
CA ALA A 54 -10.57 -14.10 11.16
C ALA A 54 -10.18 -14.37 9.71
N SER A 55 -10.00 -13.31 8.91
CA SER A 55 -9.48 -13.42 7.55
C SER A 55 -8.06 -14.00 7.53
N GLY A 56 -7.19 -13.59 8.45
CA GLY A 56 -5.84 -14.14 8.61
C GLY A 56 -5.83 -15.62 8.97
N VAL A 57 -6.72 -16.04 9.89
CA VAL A 57 -6.90 -17.46 10.23
C VAL A 57 -7.40 -18.26 9.01
N SER A 58 -8.40 -17.74 8.29
CA SER A 58 -8.91 -18.37 7.07
C SER A 58 -7.80 -18.53 6.01
N LEU A 59 -6.99 -17.48 5.82
CA LEU A 59 -5.85 -17.52 4.90
C LEU A 59 -4.80 -18.56 5.30
N PHE A 60 -4.50 -18.66 6.59
CA PHE A 60 -3.56 -19.64 7.12
C PHE A 60 -4.04 -21.09 6.91
N LEU A 61 -5.33 -21.35 7.09
CA LEU A 61 -5.92 -22.67 6.83
C LEU A 61 -5.83 -23.03 5.34
N ARG A 62 -6.01 -22.07 4.44
CA ARG A 62 -5.87 -22.26 2.98
C ARG A 62 -4.43 -22.50 2.54
N TRP A 63 -3.45 -22.00 3.28
CA TRP A 63 -2.04 -22.05 2.89
C TRP A 63 -1.55 -23.45 2.54
N GLY A 64 -1.93 -24.46 3.35
CA GLY A 64 -1.50 -25.85 3.14
C GLY A 64 -1.95 -26.42 1.79
N GLU A 65 -3.20 -26.18 1.41
CA GLU A 65 -3.80 -26.65 0.16
C GLU A 65 -3.17 -25.94 -1.06
N VAL A 66 -3.02 -24.63 -0.98
CA VAL A 66 -2.48 -23.81 -2.08
C VAL A 66 -1.00 -24.09 -2.29
N LYS A 67 -0.24 -24.33 -1.23
CA LYS A 67 1.16 -24.75 -1.31
C LYS A 67 1.30 -26.10 -2.02
N ALA A 68 0.44 -27.06 -1.71
CA ALA A 68 0.44 -28.38 -2.36
C ALA A 68 0.07 -28.27 -3.85
N ALA A 69 -0.95 -27.48 -4.18
CA ALA A 69 -1.35 -27.22 -5.56
C ALA A 69 -0.26 -26.49 -6.36
N GLY A 70 0.42 -25.50 -5.76
CA GLY A 70 1.56 -24.82 -6.36
C GLY A 70 2.73 -25.73 -6.64
N ALA A 71 3.06 -26.63 -5.71
CA ALA A 71 4.13 -27.61 -5.90
C ALA A 71 3.80 -28.60 -7.03
N ALA A 72 2.54 -29.03 -7.14
CA ALA A 72 2.09 -29.87 -8.24
C ALA A 72 2.16 -29.16 -9.59
N ALA A 73 1.81 -27.85 -9.64
CA ALA A 73 1.92 -27.03 -10.85
C ALA A 73 3.39 -26.81 -11.27
N ALA A 74 4.30 -26.66 -10.32
CA ALA A 74 5.72 -26.48 -10.62
C ALA A 74 6.40 -27.74 -11.19
N ALA A 75 5.83 -28.92 -10.91
CA ALA A 75 6.34 -30.20 -11.42
C ALA A 75 5.97 -30.44 -12.91
N VAL A 76 5.05 -29.65 -13.47
CA VAL A 76 4.65 -29.76 -14.88
C VAL A 76 5.45 -28.73 -15.69
N PRO A 77 6.10 -29.10 -16.81
CA PRO A 77 6.76 -28.14 -17.69
C PRO A 77 5.78 -27.03 -18.12
N GLN A 78 6.18 -25.77 -18.06
CA GLN A 78 5.33 -24.59 -18.30
C GLN A 78 4.57 -24.63 -19.64
N PHE A 79 5.05 -25.41 -20.62
CA PHE A 79 4.42 -25.57 -21.95
C PHE A 79 3.42 -26.74 -22.03
N GLN A 80 3.25 -27.54 -20.99
CA GLN A 80 2.36 -28.70 -20.97
C GLN A 80 1.27 -28.63 -19.88
N LEU A 81 0.95 -27.44 -19.40
CA LEU A 81 -0.21 -27.27 -18.54
C LEU A 81 -1.44 -27.79 -19.29
N PRO A 82 -2.17 -28.81 -18.79
CA PRO A 82 -3.34 -29.34 -19.46
C PRO A 82 -4.32 -28.22 -19.75
N LYS A 83 -5.05 -28.32 -20.88
CA LYS A 83 -6.16 -27.39 -21.24
C LYS A 83 -7.30 -27.37 -20.22
N GLY A 84 -7.18 -28.10 -19.12
CA GLY A 84 -8.06 -28.15 -17.95
C GLY A 84 -7.29 -27.70 -16.72
N PHE A 85 -7.84 -26.72 -16.00
CA PHE A 85 -7.30 -26.17 -14.77
C PHE A 85 -6.85 -27.22 -13.77
N LEU A 86 -5.73 -26.93 -13.04
CA LEU A 86 -5.48 -27.56 -11.76
C LEU A 86 -6.68 -27.24 -10.83
N PRO A 87 -7.32 -28.27 -10.25
CA PRO A 87 -8.37 -28.04 -9.26
C PRO A 87 -7.80 -27.18 -8.13
N GLY A 88 -8.40 -26.02 -7.87
CA GLY A 88 -7.99 -25.10 -6.79
C GLY A 88 -7.31 -23.80 -7.21
N ALA A 89 -6.91 -23.62 -8.48
CA ALA A 89 -6.18 -22.41 -8.90
C ALA A 89 -7.09 -21.21 -9.23
N ARG A 90 -8.40 -21.35 -9.33
CA ARG A 90 -9.33 -20.24 -9.59
C ARG A 90 -10.19 -19.93 -8.36
N MET A 91 -10.18 -18.66 -7.94
CA MET A 91 -11.19 -18.14 -7.01
C MET A 91 -12.53 -17.91 -7.74
N SER A 92 -12.45 -17.29 -8.94
CA SER A 92 -13.59 -17.00 -9.82
C SER A 92 -13.09 -16.74 -11.23
N ALA A 93 -13.98 -16.33 -12.16
CA ALA A 93 -13.63 -16.08 -13.56
C ALA A 93 -12.46 -15.10 -13.76
N GLY A 94 -12.29 -14.09 -12.90
CA GLY A 94 -11.24 -13.06 -13.03
C GLY A 94 -10.22 -13.04 -11.90
N LEU A 95 -10.19 -14.06 -11.04
CA LEU A 95 -9.33 -14.12 -9.85
C LEU A 95 -8.65 -15.49 -9.75
N THR A 96 -7.35 -15.46 -9.46
CA THR A 96 -6.52 -16.66 -9.30
C THR A 96 -6.06 -16.81 -7.85
N GLU A 97 -6.23 -18.00 -7.29
CA GLU A 97 -5.62 -18.41 -6.01
C GLU A 97 -4.32 -19.16 -6.29
N ASP A 98 -3.21 -18.56 -5.92
CA ASP A 98 -1.89 -19.15 -6.04
C ASP A 98 -1.04 -18.76 -4.80
N PRO A 99 0.15 -19.36 -4.62
CA PRO A 99 1.02 -19.03 -3.49
C PRO A 99 1.34 -17.52 -3.40
N PHE A 100 1.48 -16.84 -4.54
CA PHE A 100 1.74 -15.41 -4.58
C PHE A 100 0.54 -14.58 -4.09
N SER A 101 -0.68 -14.90 -4.52
CA SER A 101 -1.88 -14.18 -4.10
C SER A 101 -2.14 -14.33 -2.60
N ILE A 102 -1.90 -15.52 -2.04
CA ILE A 102 -2.01 -15.76 -0.59
C ILE A 102 -0.96 -14.94 0.18
N ALA A 103 0.29 -14.91 -0.28
CA ALA A 103 1.31 -14.06 0.34
C ALA A 103 0.95 -12.58 0.26
N ALA A 104 0.43 -12.13 -0.89
CA ALA A 104 -0.05 -10.76 -1.09
C ALA A 104 -1.17 -10.40 -0.09
N GLN A 105 -2.17 -11.27 0.07
CA GLN A 105 -3.25 -11.09 1.04
C GLN A 105 -2.70 -11.04 2.48
N GLY A 106 -1.77 -11.92 2.82
CA GLY A 106 -1.13 -11.92 4.15
C GLY A 106 -0.39 -10.62 4.46
N ILE A 107 0.40 -10.09 3.51
CA ILE A 107 1.07 -8.79 3.63
C ILE A 107 0.05 -7.68 3.92
N LEU A 108 -1.04 -7.66 3.15
CA LEU A 108 -2.07 -6.61 3.24
C LEU A 108 -2.89 -6.71 4.53
N LEU A 109 -3.16 -7.92 5.03
CA LEU A 109 -3.80 -8.11 6.33
C LEU A 109 -2.93 -7.60 7.48
N VAL A 110 -1.62 -7.84 7.46
CA VAL A 110 -0.69 -7.30 8.47
C VAL A 110 -0.68 -5.77 8.43
N ILE A 111 -0.58 -5.16 7.24
CA ILE A 111 -0.62 -3.70 7.07
C ILE A 111 -1.99 -3.15 7.53
N GLY A 112 -3.09 -3.80 7.13
CA GLY A 112 -4.45 -3.42 7.48
C GLY A 112 -4.70 -3.47 8.98
N LEU A 113 -4.19 -4.50 9.66
CA LEU A 113 -4.31 -4.65 11.11
C LEU A 113 -3.64 -3.47 11.84
N LEU A 114 -2.39 -3.16 11.49
CA LEU A 114 -1.67 -2.05 12.08
C LEU A 114 -2.36 -0.71 11.78
N ALA A 115 -2.85 -0.52 10.55
CA ALA A 115 -3.54 0.71 10.15
C ALA A 115 -4.87 0.89 10.91
N VAL A 116 -5.68 -0.17 11.07
CA VAL A 116 -6.92 -0.12 11.84
C VAL A 116 -6.65 0.22 13.31
N LEU A 117 -5.59 -0.32 13.91
CA LEU A 117 -5.20 0.05 15.27
C LEU A 117 -4.83 1.55 15.37
N VAL A 118 -4.10 2.10 14.40
CA VAL A 118 -3.78 3.54 14.38
C VAL A 118 -5.03 4.39 14.16
N MET A 119 -5.97 3.95 13.32
CA MET A 119 -7.25 4.66 13.07
C MET A 119 -8.20 4.62 14.29
N ALA A 120 -8.17 3.52 15.04
CA ALA A 120 -9.03 3.34 16.22
C ALA A 120 -8.59 4.16 17.43
N ASP A 121 -7.37 4.71 17.42
CA ASP A 121 -6.84 5.43 18.58
C ASP A 121 -7.57 6.74 18.84
N ARG A 122 -7.75 7.01 20.13
CA ARG A 122 -8.08 8.34 20.64
C ARG A 122 -6.95 8.83 21.52
N THR A 123 -6.59 10.08 21.33
CA THR A 123 -5.54 10.69 22.13
C THR A 123 -5.99 10.90 23.58
N SER A 124 -5.04 11.19 24.46
CA SER A 124 -5.31 11.55 25.86
C SER A 124 -6.20 12.80 25.99
N VAL A 125 -6.22 13.65 24.97
CA VAL A 125 -7.09 14.84 24.90
C VAL A 125 -8.53 14.49 24.53
N GLY A 126 -8.79 13.22 24.14
CA GLY A 126 -10.13 12.72 23.81
C GLY A 126 -10.54 12.92 22.35
N ASP A 127 -9.71 13.54 21.54
CA ASP A 127 -9.93 13.68 20.10
C ASP A 127 -9.23 12.57 19.28
N GLY A 128 -9.65 12.40 18.03
CA GLY A 128 -9.03 11.53 17.04
C GLY A 128 -8.53 12.33 15.85
N ALA A 129 -8.00 11.63 14.84
CA ALA A 129 -7.52 12.25 13.60
C ALA A 129 -8.68 12.63 12.64
N PHE A 130 -9.89 12.16 12.90
CA PHE A 130 -11.04 12.24 11.99
C PHE A 130 -12.03 13.31 12.40
N ALA A 131 -12.69 13.94 11.43
CA ALA A 131 -13.71 14.95 11.63
C ALA A 131 -14.82 14.48 12.57
N ALA A 132 -15.47 15.41 13.27
CA ALA A 132 -16.63 15.10 14.11
C ALA A 132 -17.77 14.53 13.25
N GLN A 133 -18.06 15.21 12.14
CA GLN A 133 -18.98 14.76 11.11
C GLN A 133 -18.45 15.19 9.75
N ALA A 134 -18.39 14.27 8.79
CA ALA A 134 -17.80 14.55 7.48
C ALA A 134 -18.62 15.58 6.67
N ALA A 135 -19.93 15.62 6.89
CA ALA A 135 -20.85 16.52 6.18
C ALA A 135 -20.81 17.98 6.67
N ASP A 136 -20.26 18.24 7.86
CA ASP A 136 -20.22 19.59 8.42
C ASP A 136 -19.33 20.51 7.56
N ARG A 137 -19.81 21.74 7.33
CA ARG A 137 -19.03 22.72 6.60
C ARG A 137 -17.87 23.21 7.48
N PRO A 138 -16.63 23.21 6.98
CA PRO A 138 -15.47 23.66 7.73
C PRO A 138 -15.63 25.10 8.27
N GLY A 139 -15.42 25.28 9.59
CA GLY A 139 -15.53 26.57 10.26
C GLY A 139 -16.96 27.03 10.53
N SER A 140 -17.97 26.19 10.38
CA SER A 140 -19.36 26.51 10.66
C SER A 140 -19.74 26.29 12.14
N ALA A 141 -20.92 26.84 12.52
CA ALA A 141 -21.49 26.59 13.86
C ALA A 141 -21.82 25.11 14.06
N GLU A 142 -22.31 24.44 13.02
CA GLU A 142 -22.64 23.00 13.04
C GLU A 142 -21.40 22.15 13.35
N GLU A 143 -20.24 22.47 12.75
CA GLU A 143 -18.98 21.78 13.06
C GLU A 143 -18.59 21.97 14.53
N SER A 144 -18.74 23.20 15.04
CA SER A 144 -18.44 23.51 16.44
C SER A 144 -19.35 22.73 17.39
N GLU A 145 -20.65 22.63 17.10
CA GLU A 145 -21.61 21.84 17.88
C GLU A 145 -21.28 20.36 17.83
N SER A 146 -20.94 19.81 16.67
CA SER A 146 -20.54 18.40 16.52
C SER A 146 -19.26 18.07 17.29
N ILE A 147 -18.30 19.01 17.33
CA ILE A 147 -17.07 18.89 18.10
C ILE A 147 -17.37 18.90 19.61
N LEU A 148 -18.18 19.85 20.07
CA LEU A 148 -18.60 19.97 21.48
C LEU A 148 -19.40 18.75 21.94
N ALA A 149 -20.22 18.17 21.07
CA ALA A 149 -20.96 16.93 21.34
C ALA A 149 -20.04 15.67 21.38
N GLY A 150 -18.75 15.82 21.13
CA GLY A 150 -17.78 14.72 21.14
C GLY A 150 -17.95 13.71 20.01
N TRP A 151 -18.59 14.12 18.90
CA TRP A 151 -18.81 13.23 17.77
C TRP A 151 -17.50 12.91 17.05
N THR A 152 -17.48 11.78 16.35
CA THR A 152 -16.40 11.36 15.46
C THR A 152 -16.97 10.51 14.34
N THR A 153 -16.47 10.72 13.15
CA THR A 153 -16.81 9.92 11.98
C THR A 153 -16.30 8.49 12.18
N THR A 154 -17.18 7.52 12.13
CA THR A 154 -16.88 6.09 12.29
C THR A 154 -17.06 5.30 11.00
N GLU A 155 -17.63 5.90 9.96
CA GLU A 155 -17.70 5.35 8.60
C GLU A 155 -16.32 5.07 7.99
N ILE A 156 -15.26 5.58 8.60
CA ILE A 156 -13.87 5.31 8.22
C ILE A 156 -13.54 3.82 8.25
N PHE A 157 -14.11 3.05 9.19
CA PHE A 157 -13.82 1.62 9.33
C PHE A 157 -14.38 0.79 8.18
N PRO A 158 -15.68 0.85 7.84
CA PRO A 158 -16.20 0.14 6.66
C PRO A 158 -15.52 0.57 5.36
N LEU A 159 -15.22 1.86 5.17
CA LEU A 159 -14.48 2.34 4.00
C LEU A 159 -13.06 1.75 3.94
N THR A 160 -12.38 1.66 5.09
CA THR A 160 -11.05 1.02 5.18
C THR A 160 -11.13 -0.46 4.84
N LEU A 161 -12.15 -1.18 5.32
CA LEU A 161 -12.34 -2.60 5.02
C LEU A 161 -12.67 -2.85 3.56
N PHE A 162 -13.49 -2.02 2.91
CA PHE A 162 -13.73 -2.13 1.47
C PHE A 162 -12.45 -1.91 0.66
N SER A 163 -11.67 -0.89 1.00
CA SER A 163 -10.37 -0.65 0.36
C SER A 163 -9.39 -1.80 0.60
N LEU A 164 -9.31 -2.33 1.84
CA LEU A 164 -8.46 -3.47 2.18
C LEU A 164 -8.86 -4.73 1.41
N GLY A 165 -10.16 -5.03 1.33
CA GLY A 165 -10.67 -6.15 0.53
C GLY A 165 -10.30 -6.03 -0.95
N GLY A 166 -10.41 -4.82 -1.51
CA GLY A 166 -9.91 -4.53 -2.86
C GLY A 166 -8.41 -4.74 -2.99
N MET A 167 -7.61 -4.26 -2.03
CA MET A 167 -6.17 -4.49 -2.04
C MET A 167 -5.81 -5.98 -2.03
N MET A 168 -6.50 -6.79 -1.22
CA MET A 168 -6.27 -8.25 -1.14
C MET A 168 -6.55 -8.94 -2.48
N LEU A 169 -7.50 -8.47 -3.26
CA LEU A 169 -7.84 -9.00 -4.58
C LEU A 169 -6.89 -8.50 -5.68
N PHE A 170 -6.24 -7.36 -5.50
CA PHE A 170 -5.50 -6.71 -6.57
C PHE A 170 -4.34 -7.56 -7.10
N GLY A 171 -3.57 -8.18 -6.20
CA GLY A 171 -2.52 -9.14 -6.54
C GLY A 171 -3.01 -10.51 -7.03
N ALA A 172 -4.33 -10.79 -6.92
CA ALA A 172 -4.97 -12.02 -7.37
C ALA A 172 -5.70 -11.87 -8.71
N SER A 173 -5.80 -10.65 -9.27
CA SER A 173 -6.53 -10.41 -10.53
C SER A 173 -5.88 -11.17 -11.70
N SER A 174 -6.71 -11.85 -12.50
CA SER A 174 -6.31 -12.63 -13.67
C SER A 174 -6.98 -12.20 -14.98
N ASP A 175 -7.66 -11.03 -14.95
CA ASP A 175 -8.14 -10.36 -16.14
C ASP A 175 -8.12 -8.83 -15.99
N LEU A 176 -8.14 -8.11 -17.13
CA LEU A 176 -8.03 -6.64 -17.18
C LEU A 176 -9.26 -5.92 -16.64
N ILE A 177 -10.46 -6.48 -16.79
CA ILE A 177 -11.69 -5.85 -16.31
C ILE A 177 -11.77 -6.00 -14.79
N THR A 178 -11.47 -7.19 -14.27
CA THR A 178 -11.38 -7.42 -12.82
C THR A 178 -10.29 -6.54 -12.20
N LEU A 179 -9.13 -6.39 -12.85
CA LEU A 179 -8.07 -5.47 -12.42
C LEU A 179 -8.59 -4.03 -12.28
N PHE A 180 -9.34 -3.54 -13.27
CA PHE A 180 -9.93 -2.20 -13.26
C PHE A 180 -10.97 -2.05 -12.14
N VAL A 181 -11.90 -2.99 -12.01
CA VAL A 181 -12.94 -2.95 -10.96
C VAL A 181 -12.33 -2.95 -9.56
N ILE A 182 -11.31 -3.78 -9.34
CA ILE A 182 -10.59 -3.83 -8.05
C ILE A 182 -9.86 -2.51 -7.80
N LEU A 183 -9.22 -1.92 -8.82
CA LEU A 183 -8.55 -0.63 -8.70
C LEU A 183 -9.51 0.46 -8.22
N GLU A 184 -10.74 0.50 -8.75
CA GLU A 184 -11.77 1.44 -8.31
C GLU A 184 -12.29 1.09 -6.91
N MET A 185 -12.45 -0.19 -6.59
CA MET A 185 -12.85 -0.66 -5.26
C MET A 185 -11.84 -0.24 -4.17
N ILE A 186 -10.55 -0.19 -4.48
CA ILE A 186 -9.52 0.36 -3.60
C ILE A 186 -9.67 1.87 -3.48
N SER A 187 -9.92 2.56 -4.59
CA SER A 187 -9.73 4.00 -4.74
C SER A 187 -10.89 4.82 -4.21
N LEU A 188 -12.13 4.43 -4.53
CA LEU A 188 -13.34 5.19 -4.16
C LEU A 188 -13.45 5.41 -2.64
N PRO A 189 -13.26 4.39 -1.78
CA PRO A 189 -13.25 4.61 -0.34
C PRO A 189 -12.10 5.55 0.10
N LEU A 190 -10.94 5.46 -0.52
CA LEU A 190 -9.78 6.28 -0.16
C LEU A 190 -9.95 7.75 -0.54
N TYR A 191 -10.66 8.06 -1.62
CA TYR A 191 -11.00 9.44 -1.97
C TYR A 191 -11.83 10.09 -0.87
N ILE A 192 -12.81 9.35 -0.32
CA ILE A 192 -13.64 9.80 0.80
C ILE A 192 -12.79 9.93 2.07
N LEU A 193 -12.02 8.89 2.42
CA LEU A 193 -11.17 8.88 3.60
C LEU A 193 -10.17 10.04 3.62
N ALA A 194 -9.62 10.43 2.47
CA ALA A 194 -8.69 11.55 2.36
C ALA A 194 -9.33 12.90 2.75
N ALA A 195 -10.66 13.05 2.65
CA ALA A 195 -11.41 14.28 2.98
C ALA A 195 -11.80 14.37 4.46
N THR A 196 -11.54 13.38 5.29
CA THR A 196 -12.09 13.23 6.64
C THR A 196 -11.20 13.77 7.77
N ALA A 197 -10.16 14.57 7.50
CA ALA A 197 -9.29 15.10 8.55
C ALA A 197 -10.07 15.98 9.53
N ARG A 198 -9.81 15.82 10.86
CA ARG A 198 -10.43 16.63 11.91
C ARG A 198 -9.96 18.09 11.86
N HIS A 199 -8.68 18.28 11.64
CA HIS A 199 -8.04 19.58 11.53
C HIS A 199 -7.57 19.81 10.09
N ARG A 200 -7.37 21.07 9.69
CA ARG A 200 -6.97 21.44 8.32
C ARG A 200 -7.94 20.92 7.25
N ARG A 201 -9.24 20.98 7.53
CA ARG A 201 -10.29 20.38 6.68
C ARG A 201 -10.24 20.84 5.22
N LEU A 202 -9.98 22.12 4.96
CA LEU A 202 -9.86 22.63 3.58
C LEU A 202 -8.70 21.97 2.82
N LEU A 203 -7.54 21.80 3.47
CA LEU A 203 -6.40 21.08 2.87
C LEU A 203 -6.73 19.61 2.60
N SER A 204 -7.49 18.99 3.51
CA SER A 204 -7.95 17.61 3.36
C SER A 204 -8.92 17.44 2.18
N GLN A 205 -9.85 18.37 2.02
CA GLN A 205 -10.80 18.37 0.89
C GLN A 205 -10.10 18.64 -0.44
N GLU A 206 -9.13 19.58 -0.48
CA GLU A 206 -8.28 19.81 -1.65
C GLU A 206 -7.48 18.55 -2.02
N ALA A 207 -6.86 17.89 -1.03
CA ALA A 207 -6.13 16.65 -1.22
C ALA A 207 -7.03 15.54 -1.81
N ALA A 208 -8.24 15.39 -1.27
CA ALA A 208 -9.21 14.40 -1.76
C ALA A 208 -9.63 14.69 -3.21
N LEU A 209 -9.90 15.95 -3.55
CA LEU A 209 -10.25 16.35 -4.91
C LEU A 209 -9.13 16.09 -5.90
N LYS A 210 -7.88 16.46 -5.55
CA LYS A 210 -6.69 16.14 -6.37
C LYS A 210 -6.53 14.64 -6.57
N TYR A 211 -6.71 13.85 -5.50
CA TYR A 211 -6.59 12.40 -5.58
C TYR A 211 -7.66 11.79 -6.48
N PHE A 212 -8.90 12.23 -6.35
CA PHE A 212 -10.01 11.78 -7.19
C PHE A 212 -9.79 12.12 -8.68
N VAL A 213 -9.51 13.38 -9.00
CA VAL A 213 -9.36 13.82 -10.39
C VAL A 213 -8.19 13.12 -11.07
N LEU A 214 -7.01 13.13 -10.44
CA LEU A 214 -5.82 12.50 -11.02
C LEU A 214 -5.96 10.96 -11.04
N GLY A 215 -6.65 10.37 -10.05
CA GLY A 215 -6.96 8.96 -10.02
C GLY A 215 -7.88 8.53 -11.16
N ALA A 216 -8.92 9.31 -11.45
CA ALA A 216 -9.83 9.05 -12.57
C ALA A 216 -9.12 9.06 -13.93
N PHE A 217 -8.16 9.99 -14.13
CA PHE A 217 -7.31 9.98 -15.32
C PHE A 217 -6.47 8.70 -15.42
N ALA A 218 -5.87 8.26 -14.32
CA ALA A 218 -5.07 7.04 -14.31
C ALA A 218 -5.91 5.79 -14.61
N SER A 219 -7.12 5.72 -14.07
CA SER A 219 -8.09 4.65 -14.35
C SER A 219 -8.51 4.65 -15.82
N ALA A 220 -8.70 5.82 -16.43
CA ALA A 220 -9.03 5.95 -17.84
C ALA A 220 -7.90 5.43 -18.75
N PHE A 221 -6.63 5.70 -18.41
CA PHE A 221 -5.48 5.13 -19.12
C PHE A 221 -5.44 3.61 -19.03
N LEU A 222 -5.65 3.05 -17.83
CA LEU A 222 -5.70 1.61 -17.65
C LEU A 222 -6.82 0.98 -18.48
N LEU A 223 -8.02 1.58 -18.46
CA LEU A 223 -9.16 1.08 -19.20
C LEU A 223 -8.96 1.18 -20.72
N MET A 224 -8.39 2.29 -21.21
CA MET A 224 -8.04 2.45 -22.63
C MET A 224 -6.99 1.41 -23.04
N GLY A 225 -5.95 1.20 -22.23
CA GLY A 225 -4.95 0.16 -22.49
C GLY A 225 -5.57 -1.24 -22.55
N SER A 226 -6.50 -1.53 -21.64
CA SER A 226 -7.25 -2.78 -21.63
C SER A 226 -8.08 -2.97 -22.91
N ALA A 227 -8.71 -1.91 -23.40
CA ALA A 227 -9.49 -1.93 -24.64
C ALA A 227 -8.61 -2.20 -25.88
N LEU A 228 -7.41 -1.59 -25.95
CA LEU A 228 -6.45 -1.84 -27.03
C LEU A 228 -5.97 -3.30 -27.01
N LEU A 229 -5.64 -3.85 -25.84
CA LEU A 229 -5.21 -5.24 -25.70
C LEU A 229 -6.34 -6.21 -26.05
N TYR A 230 -7.59 -5.91 -25.63
CA TYR A 230 -8.76 -6.66 -26.05
C TYR A 230 -8.94 -6.65 -27.58
N GLY A 231 -8.71 -5.52 -28.23
CA GLY A 231 -8.79 -5.39 -29.70
C GLY A 231 -7.83 -6.33 -30.43
N VAL A 232 -6.69 -6.66 -29.82
CA VAL A 232 -5.70 -7.60 -30.40
C VAL A 232 -6.05 -9.05 -30.06
N ALA A 233 -6.36 -9.33 -28.78
CA ALA A 233 -6.49 -10.70 -28.30
C ALA A 233 -7.91 -11.26 -28.40
N GLY A 234 -8.94 -10.41 -28.52
CA GLY A 234 -10.34 -10.80 -28.43
C GLY A 234 -10.76 -11.32 -27.06
N ALA A 235 -9.89 -11.16 -26.04
CA ALA A 235 -10.09 -11.65 -24.69
C ALA A 235 -9.47 -10.68 -23.66
N VAL A 236 -9.91 -10.77 -22.41
CA VAL A 236 -9.42 -9.92 -21.31
C VAL A 236 -8.60 -10.70 -20.28
N ASP A 237 -8.66 -12.03 -20.29
CA ASP A 237 -7.93 -12.88 -19.35
C ASP A 237 -6.42 -12.90 -19.64
N TYR A 238 -5.61 -12.96 -18.57
CA TYR A 238 -4.15 -12.83 -18.66
C TYR A 238 -3.49 -13.95 -19.46
N LYS A 239 -4.07 -15.16 -19.46
CA LYS A 239 -3.50 -16.29 -20.20
C LYS A 239 -3.62 -16.06 -21.70
N THR A 240 -4.83 -15.79 -22.18
CA THR A 240 -5.08 -15.55 -23.62
C THR A 240 -4.34 -14.29 -24.11
N LEU A 241 -4.30 -13.25 -23.26
CA LEU A 241 -3.53 -12.04 -23.56
C LEU A 241 -2.03 -12.32 -23.69
N GLY A 242 -1.44 -13.08 -22.77
CA GLY A 242 -0.02 -13.45 -22.82
C GLY A 242 0.32 -14.27 -24.07
N GLU A 243 -0.56 -15.21 -24.45
CA GLU A 243 -0.43 -15.99 -25.69
C GLU A 243 -0.54 -15.09 -26.93
N ALA A 244 -1.51 -14.17 -26.97
CA ALA A 244 -1.70 -13.23 -28.06
C ALA A 244 -0.52 -12.26 -28.21
N VAL A 245 -0.04 -11.68 -27.11
CA VAL A 245 1.12 -10.79 -27.09
C VAL A 245 2.39 -11.49 -27.61
N SER A 246 2.54 -12.78 -27.27
CA SER A 246 3.71 -13.56 -27.69
C SER A 246 3.68 -13.97 -29.17
N SER A 247 2.49 -14.00 -29.80
CA SER A 247 2.28 -14.54 -31.15
C SER A 247 1.85 -13.50 -32.20
N ALA A 248 1.53 -12.28 -31.81
CA ALA A 248 0.93 -11.26 -32.69
C ALA A 248 1.99 -10.54 -33.56
N ALA A 249 2.40 -11.18 -34.64
CA ALA A 249 3.25 -10.54 -35.64
C ALA A 249 2.52 -9.41 -36.39
N GLY A 250 3.14 -8.23 -36.46
CA GLY A 250 2.64 -7.08 -37.22
C GLY A 250 1.66 -6.14 -36.50
N GLN A 251 1.33 -6.39 -35.24
CA GLN A 251 0.51 -5.51 -34.38
C GLN A 251 1.27 -4.96 -33.17
N ASP A 252 2.59 -5.02 -33.21
CA ASP A 252 3.48 -4.69 -32.08
C ASP A 252 3.22 -3.31 -31.47
N TRP A 253 2.95 -2.30 -32.32
CA TRP A 253 2.67 -0.94 -31.85
C TRP A 253 1.36 -0.82 -31.03
N LEU A 254 0.32 -1.57 -31.42
CA LEU A 254 -0.97 -1.55 -30.71
C LEU A 254 -0.86 -2.27 -29.36
N ILE A 255 -0.14 -3.40 -29.36
CA ILE A 255 0.17 -4.15 -28.15
C ILE A 255 1.00 -3.30 -27.19
N LEU A 256 2.08 -2.68 -27.71
CA LEU A 256 2.96 -1.83 -26.91
C LEU A 256 2.21 -0.65 -26.31
N ALA A 257 1.37 0.03 -27.11
CA ALA A 257 0.53 1.12 -26.63
C ALA A 257 -0.45 0.65 -25.53
N GLY A 258 -1.10 -0.51 -25.72
CA GLY A 258 -2.00 -1.10 -24.74
C GLY A 258 -1.30 -1.44 -23.42
N LEU A 259 -0.15 -2.13 -23.49
CA LEU A 259 0.66 -2.49 -22.32
C LEU A 259 1.16 -1.25 -21.57
N MET A 260 1.68 -0.25 -22.30
CA MET A 260 2.15 1.00 -21.71
C MET A 260 1.02 1.74 -20.95
N LEU A 261 -0.18 1.82 -21.52
CA LEU A 261 -1.30 2.50 -20.88
C LEU A 261 -1.78 1.79 -19.61
N VAL A 262 -1.83 0.45 -19.61
CA VAL A 262 -2.12 -0.32 -18.38
C VAL A 262 -1.04 -0.09 -17.33
N ILE A 263 0.25 -0.16 -17.74
CA ILE A 263 1.38 0.10 -16.84
C ILE A 263 1.32 1.52 -16.27
N VAL A 264 0.96 2.55 -17.06
CA VAL A 264 0.79 3.93 -16.58
C VAL A 264 -0.26 4.01 -15.47
N GLY A 265 -1.39 3.33 -15.60
CA GLY A 265 -2.41 3.25 -14.54
C GLY A 265 -1.87 2.65 -13.25
N LEU A 266 -1.07 1.59 -13.33
CA LEU A 266 -0.43 0.96 -12.19
C LEU A 266 0.71 1.81 -11.61
N LEU A 267 1.52 2.47 -12.44
CA LEU A 267 2.59 3.39 -12.03
C LEU A 267 2.04 4.60 -11.28
N PHE A 268 0.86 5.10 -11.65
CA PHE A 268 0.16 6.14 -10.89
C PHE A 268 -0.11 5.67 -9.46
N LYS A 269 -0.60 4.45 -9.26
CA LYS A 269 -0.92 3.91 -7.93
C LYS A 269 0.32 3.76 -7.03
N VAL A 270 1.47 3.41 -7.59
CA VAL A 270 2.72 3.34 -6.81
C VAL A 270 3.40 4.70 -6.65
N ALA A 271 2.85 5.75 -7.27
CA ALA A 271 3.39 7.11 -7.31
C ALA A 271 4.78 7.18 -7.98
N ALA A 272 4.97 6.49 -9.10
CA ALA A 272 6.19 6.57 -9.89
C ALA A 272 6.21 7.85 -10.75
N VAL A 273 7.38 8.44 -10.98
CA VAL A 273 7.57 9.61 -11.85
C VAL A 273 7.38 9.21 -13.32
N PRO A 274 6.61 9.97 -14.10
CA PRO A 274 6.03 11.30 -13.83
C PRO A 274 4.65 11.28 -13.13
N PHE A 275 4.07 10.14 -12.84
CA PHE A 275 2.70 9.98 -12.34
C PHE A 275 2.56 10.15 -10.80
N HIS A 276 3.54 10.77 -10.15
CA HIS A 276 3.67 10.91 -8.69
C HIS A 276 3.00 12.15 -8.10
N ALA A 277 2.63 13.13 -8.92
CA ALA A 277 2.28 14.50 -8.47
C ALA A 277 1.16 14.56 -7.40
N TRP A 278 0.26 13.57 -7.39
CA TRP A 278 -0.81 13.48 -6.41
C TRP A 278 -0.31 13.14 -4.99
N SER A 279 0.74 12.34 -4.87
CA SER A 279 1.13 11.68 -3.63
C SER A 279 1.60 12.64 -2.53
N PRO A 280 2.47 13.64 -2.76
CA PRO A 280 2.90 14.57 -1.71
C PRO A 280 1.76 15.42 -1.15
N ASP A 281 0.87 15.90 -2.00
CA ASP A 281 -0.26 16.75 -1.60
C ASP A 281 -1.31 15.93 -0.83
N VAL A 282 -1.63 14.73 -1.33
CA VAL A 282 -2.60 13.84 -0.68
C VAL A 282 -2.07 13.35 0.68
N TYR A 283 -0.79 12.98 0.76
CA TYR A 283 -0.22 12.53 2.03
C TYR A 283 -0.16 13.64 3.07
N GLN A 284 0.07 14.87 2.66
CA GLN A 284 0.05 16.03 3.56
C GLN A 284 -1.36 16.38 4.03
N GLY A 285 -2.35 16.34 3.12
CA GLY A 285 -3.72 16.81 3.41
C GLY A 285 -4.61 15.78 4.09
N ALA A 286 -4.48 14.49 3.76
CA ALA A 286 -5.29 13.43 4.36
C ALA A 286 -5.02 13.26 5.85
N PRO A 287 -5.99 12.70 6.63
CA PRO A 287 -5.73 12.28 8.01
C PRO A 287 -4.50 11.38 8.10
N THR A 288 -3.62 11.61 9.05
CA THR A 288 -2.34 10.88 9.13
C THR A 288 -2.48 9.35 9.21
N PRO A 289 -3.47 8.76 9.93
CA PRO A 289 -3.71 7.32 9.88
C PRO A 289 -4.09 6.81 8.48
N VAL A 290 -4.89 7.57 7.74
CA VAL A 290 -5.26 7.24 6.34
C VAL A 290 -4.03 7.33 5.44
N THR A 291 -3.20 8.36 5.64
CA THR A 291 -1.92 8.49 4.90
C THR A 291 -1.03 7.28 5.13
N GLY A 292 -0.89 6.80 6.37
CA GLY A 292 -0.14 5.59 6.70
C GLY A 292 -0.68 4.35 5.99
N PHE A 293 -2.00 4.18 5.99
CA PHE A 293 -2.66 3.07 5.29
C PHE A 293 -2.46 3.13 3.77
N MET A 294 -2.63 4.33 3.15
CA MET A 294 -2.41 4.51 1.72
C MET A 294 -0.94 4.28 1.32
N ALA A 295 -0.02 4.88 2.07
CA ALA A 295 1.42 4.81 1.76
C ALA A 295 1.97 3.38 1.87
N ALA A 296 1.43 2.57 2.76
CA ALA A 296 1.79 1.17 2.96
C ALA A 296 0.97 0.23 2.08
N GLY A 297 -0.35 0.19 2.28
CA GLY A 297 -1.24 -0.83 1.71
C GLY A 297 -1.44 -0.66 0.20
N VAL A 298 -1.82 0.54 -0.26
CA VAL A 298 -2.05 0.76 -1.71
C VAL A 298 -0.77 0.53 -2.51
N LYS A 299 0.37 0.99 -1.99
CA LYS A 299 1.65 0.81 -2.65
C LYS A 299 2.03 -0.67 -2.73
N ALA A 300 1.91 -1.42 -1.64
CA ALA A 300 2.14 -2.86 -1.63
C ALA A 300 1.21 -3.58 -2.63
N ALA A 301 -0.10 -3.33 -2.56
CA ALA A 301 -1.08 -3.94 -3.45
C ALA A 301 -0.81 -3.64 -4.93
N ALA A 302 -0.48 -2.38 -5.25
CA ALA A 302 -0.20 -1.96 -6.63
C ALA A 302 1.10 -2.57 -7.18
N PHE A 303 2.16 -2.70 -6.37
CA PHE A 303 3.36 -3.42 -6.79
C PHE A 303 3.10 -4.91 -7.01
N LEU A 304 2.31 -5.55 -6.15
CA LEU A 304 1.97 -6.97 -6.32
C LEU A 304 1.09 -7.19 -7.56
N ALA A 305 0.16 -6.29 -7.87
CA ALA A 305 -0.60 -6.32 -9.12
C ALA A 305 0.29 -6.06 -10.35
N LEU A 306 1.23 -5.11 -10.26
CA LEU A 306 2.19 -4.82 -11.33
C LEU A 306 3.12 -6.01 -11.60
N VAL A 307 3.57 -6.73 -10.55
CA VAL A 307 4.32 -7.99 -10.69
C VAL A 307 3.51 -8.98 -11.50
N ARG A 308 2.26 -9.27 -11.10
CA ARG A 308 1.42 -10.24 -11.81
C ARG A 308 1.20 -9.84 -13.26
N PHE A 309 0.80 -8.61 -13.54
CA PHE A 309 0.58 -8.13 -14.90
C PHE A 309 1.84 -8.19 -15.75
N TYR A 310 2.96 -7.67 -15.24
CA TYR A 310 4.21 -7.61 -15.98
C TYR A 310 4.78 -8.99 -16.27
N TYR A 311 4.78 -9.88 -15.28
CA TYR A 311 5.37 -11.22 -15.43
C TYR A 311 4.53 -12.18 -16.26
N LEU A 312 3.21 -12.00 -16.31
CA LEU A 312 2.33 -12.90 -17.08
C LEU A 312 2.06 -12.41 -18.50
N ILE A 313 2.08 -11.10 -18.73
CA ILE A 313 1.67 -10.51 -20.02
C ILE A 313 2.78 -9.68 -20.63
N ALA A 314 3.23 -8.65 -19.93
CA ALA A 314 4.12 -7.64 -20.49
C ALA A 314 5.55 -8.15 -20.75
N GLY A 315 5.98 -9.18 -20.03
CA GLY A 315 7.32 -9.74 -20.13
C GLY A 315 7.67 -10.31 -21.51
N ALA A 316 6.67 -10.70 -22.32
CA ALA A 316 6.89 -11.13 -23.69
C ALA A 316 7.44 -10.00 -24.58
N MET A 317 7.10 -8.73 -24.27
CA MET A 317 7.65 -7.53 -24.91
C MET A 317 8.69 -6.82 -24.03
N GLY A 318 9.40 -7.59 -23.19
CA GLY A 318 10.34 -7.04 -22.23
C GLY A 318 11.45 -6.21 -22.86
N TRP A 319 11.90 -6.54 -24.08
CA TRP A 319 12.90 -5.74 -24.78
C TRP A 319 12.44 -4.31 -25.07
N ASP A 320 11.19 -4.14 -25.51
CA ASP A 320 10.62 -2.84 -25.88
C ASP A 320 10.20 -2.03 -24.64
N LEU A 321 9.70 -2.70 -23.60
CA LEU A 321 9.22 -2.07 -22.37
C LEU A 321 10.35 -1.75 -21.38
N ALA A 322 11.44 -2.51 -21.37
CA ALA A 322 12.51 -2.35 -20.39
C ALA A 322 13.14 -0.95 -20.39
N PRO A 323 13.47 -0.31 -21.53
CA PRO A 323 14.04 1.04 -21.51
C PRO A 323 13.13 2.06 -20.81
N ALA A 324 11.82 2.01 -21.09
CA ALA A 324 10.84 2.91 -20.46
C ALA A 324 10.72 2.64 -18.96
N LEU A 325 10.65 1.36 -18.56
CA LEU A 325 10.56 0.97 -17.14
C LEU A 325 11.81 1.41 -16.36
N TRP A 326 13.00 1.21 -16.94
CA TRP A 326 14.25 1.63 -16.33
C TRP A 326 14.37 3.15 -16.24
N ALA A 327 13.93 3.89 -17.26
CA ALA A 327 13.87 5.35 -17.22
C ALA A 327 12.93 5.85 -16.12
N VAL A 328 11.74 5.26 -16.01
CA VAL A 328 10.78 5.57 -14.94
C VAL A 328 11.38 5.26 -13.57
N ALA A 329 12.04 4.12 -13.39
CA ALA A 329 12.70 3.76 -12.15
C ALA A 329 13.78 4.77 -11.75
N ALA A 330 14.65 5.15 -12.71
CA ALA A 330 15.72 6.13 -12.47
C ALA A 330 15.16 7.51 -12.12
N LEU A 331 14.20 8.02 -12.88
CA LEU A 331 13.55 9.31 -12.61
C LEU A 331 12.84 9.31 -11.25
N THR A 332 12.19 8.20 -10.89
CA THR A 332 11.48 8.05 -9.62
C THR A 332 12.45 8.06 -8.43
N MET A 333 13.58 7.36 -8.54
CA MET A 333 14.63 7.38 -7.53
C MET A 333 15.23 8.79 -7.37
N LEU A 334 15.63 9.41 -8.48
CA LEU A 334 16.26 10.74 -8.47
C LEU A 334 15.34 11.81 -7.91
N LEU A 335 14.11 11.92 -8.44
CA LEU A 335 13.19 12.96 -8.03
C LEU A 335 12.76 12.77 -6.57
N GLY A 336 12.38 11.55 -6.18
CA GLY A 336 12.01 11.26 -4.80
C GLY A 336 13.13 11.60 -3.81
N THR A 337 14.37 11.31 -4.17
CA THR A 337 15.54 11.60 -3.35
C THR A 337 15.82 13.10 -3.28
N VAL A 338 15.97 13.78 -4.42
CA VAL A 338 16.39 15.20 -4.47
C VAL A 338 15.35 16.10 -3.82
N VAL A 339 14.06 15.89 -4.17
CA VAL A 339 12.98 16.73 -3.63
C VAL A 339 12.73 16.42 -2.15
N GLY A 340 12.95 15.17 -1.71
CA GLY A 340 12.85 14.78 -0.30
C GLY A 340 13.79 15.56 0.62
N VAL A 341 15.00 15.89 0.15
CA VAL A 341 16.01 16.64 0.93
C VAL A 341 15.54 18.04 1.32
N VAL A 342 14.81 18.74 0.45
CA VAL A 342 14.40 20.14 0.66
C VAL A 342 13.06 20.28 1.39
N GLN A 343 12.37 19.18 1.71
CA GLN A 343 11.09 19.24 2.42
C GLN A 343 11.25 19.75 3.85
N ARG A 344 10.24 20.51 4.30
CA ARG A 344 10.12 21.03 5.66
C ARG A 344 8.94 20.43 6.44
N ASP A 345 8.06 19.70 5.77
CA ASP A 345 6.94 18.98 6.35
C ASP A 345 7.26 17.49 6.38
N VAL A 346 7.12 16.82 7.54
CA VAL A 346 7.45 15.41 7.73
C VAL A 346 6.58 14.51 6.87
N LYS A 347 5.27 14.82 6.70
CA LYS A 347 4.38 14.02 5.85
C LYS A 347 4.79 14.11 4.38
N ARG A 348 5.18 15.29 3.90
CA ARG A 348 5.72 15.47 2.54
C ARG A 348 7.09 14.82 2.38
N MET A 349 7.97 14.93 3.37
CA MET A 349 9.27 14.25 3.38
C MET A 349 9.08 12.72 3.26
N LEU A 350 8.17 12.15 4.03
CA LEU A 350 7.84 10.72 3.95
C LEU A 350 7.14 10.36 2.62
N ALA A 351 6.40 11.28 2.00
CA ALA A 351 5.83 11.08 0.67
C ALA A 351 6.92 10.98 -0.42
N TYR A 352 7.91 11.88 -0.41
CA TYR A 352 9.04 11.79 -1.34
C TYR A 352 9.96 10.61 -1.03
N SER A 353 10.13 10.26 0.24
CA SER A 353 10.71 8.98 0.64
C SER A 353 9.97 7.80 -0.02
N ALA A 354 8.64 7.78 0.07
CA ALA A 354 7.81 6.74 -0.53
C ALA A 354 7.94 6.68 -2.06
N ILE A 355 8.13 7.83 -2.74
CA ILE A 355 8.43 7.89 -4.18
C ILE A 355 9.80 7.27 -4.46
N ALA A 356 10.85 7.63 -3.71
CA ALA A 356 12.17 7.02 -3.88
C ALA A 356 12.15 5.49 -3.70
N HIS A 357 11.44 5.01 -2.65
CA HIS A 357 11.24 3.57 -2.42
C HIS A 357 10.48 2.89 -3.56
N ALA A 358 9.50 3.57 -4.19
CA ALA A 358 8.85 3.05 -5.39
C ALA A 358 9.86 2.86 -6.53
N GLY A 359 10.78 3.80 -6.73
CA GLY A 359 11.86 3.67 -7.69
C GLY A 359 12.78 2.47 -7.41
N PHE A 360 13.12 2.22 -6.13
CA PHE A 360 13.87 1.02 -5.76
C PHE A 360 13.11 -0.25 -6.07
N MET A 361 11.82 -0.31 -5.76
CA MET A 361 10.99 -1.50 -6.01
C MET A 361 10.82 -1.79 -7.51
N LEU A 362 10.82 -0.76 -8.38
CA LEU A 362 10.77 -0.94 -9.83
C LEU A 362 11.99 -1.71 -10.39
N ILE A 363 13.13 -1.70 -9.70
CA ILE A 363 14.29 -2.55 -10.05
C ILE A 363 13.89 -4.03 -10.07
N GLY A 364 13.09 -4.46 -9.08
CA GLY A 364 12.60 -5.84 -9.02
C GLY A 364 11.65 -6.20 -10.16
N ILE A 365 10.86 -5.23 -10.67
CA ILE A 365 10.03 -5.46 -11.86
C ILE A 365 10.93 -5.68 -13.08
N GLY A 366 11.93 -4.79 -13.28
CA GLY A 366 12.87 -4.86 -14.40
C GLY A 366 13.82 -6.08 -14.38
N ALA A 367 14.10 -6.64 -13.18
CA ALA A 367 14.95 -7.83 -13.03
C ALA A 367 14.29 -9.11 -13.54
N TYR A 368 12.98 -9.15 -13.69
CA TYR A 368 12.18 -10.23 -14.29
C TYR A 368 12.61 -11.64 -13.87
N SER A 369 12.67 -11.89 -12.59
CA SER A 369 13.11 -13.17 -12.03
C SER A 369 12.29 -13.61 -10.82
N LYS A 370 12.23 -14.93 -10.56
CA LYS A 370 11.56 -15.49 -9.36
C LYS A 370 12.12 -14.89 -8.07
N ALA A 371 13.43 -14.71 -7.99
CA ALA A 371 14.09 -14.09 -6.84
C ALA A 371 13.63 -12.63 -6.63
N ALA A 372 13.36 -11.90 -7.72
CA ALA A 372 12.85 -10.54 -7.63
C ALA A 372 11.41 -10.48 -7.11
N ILE A 373 10.54 -11.43 -7.47
CA ILE A 373 9.17 -11.53 -6.92
C ILE A 373 9.24 -11.71 -5.40
N SER A 374 10.07 -12.63 -4.94
CA SER A 374 10.30 -12.88 -3.51
C SER A 374 10.83 -11.64 -2.79
N ALA A 375 11.85 -10.98 -3.37
CA ALA A 375 12.46 -9.78 -2.80
C ALA A 375 11.46 -8.61 -2.73
N LEU A 376 10.62 -8.42 -3.76
CA LEU A 376 9.55 -7.41 -3.78
C LEU A 376 8.48 -7.67 -2.72
N SER A 377 8.06 -8.93 -2.54
CA SER A 377 7.08 -9.31 -1.52
C SER A 377 7.62 -9.02 -0.12
N PHE A 378 8.87 -9.38 0.17
CA PHE A 378 9.51 -9.05 1.43
C PHE A 378 9.66 -7.53 1.63
N TYR A 379 10.01 -6.80 0.57
CA TYR A 379 10.12 -5.35 0.61
C TYR A 379 8.76 -4.69 0.90
N ALA A 380 7.70 -5.14 0.24
CA ALA A 380 6.35 -4.63 0.45
C ALA A 380 5.88 -4.82 1.91
N LEU A 381 6.15 -5.98 2.50
CA LEU A 381 5.84 -6.24 3.91
C LEU A 381 6.60 -5.31 4.85
N THR A 382 7.92 -5.28 4.73
CA THR A 382 8.79 -4.57 5.69
C THR A 382 8.62 -3.05 5.58
N TYR A 383 8.54 -2.54 4.35
CA TYR A 383 8.26 -1.13 4.10
C TYR A 383 6.87 -0.73 4.61
N GLY A 384 5.86 -1.58 4.37
CA GLY A 384 4.49 -1.34 4.81
C GLY A 384 4.38 -1.22 6.33
N ILE A 385 4.97 -2.16 7.07
CA ILE A 385 4.99 -2.17 8.54
C ILE A 385 5.65 -0.88 9.08
N ALA A 386 6.86 -0.57 8.60
CA ALA A 386 7.60 0.61 9.04
C ALA A 386 6.86 1.92 8.70
N THR A 387 6.17 1.97 7.56
CA THR A 387 5.41 3.14 7.11
C THR A 387 4.21 3.40 8.02
N VAL A 388 3.38 2.39 8.32
CA VAL A 388 2.25 2.56 9.25
C VAL A 388 2.75 2.98 10.62
N GLY A 389 3.86 2.39 11.11
CA GLY A 389 4.48 2.76 12.37
C GLY A 389 4.94 4.22 12.41
N ALA A 390 5.64 4.68 11.37
CA ALA A 390 6.13 6.06 11.26
C ALA A 390 4.97 7.07 11.25
N PHE A 391 3.94 6.86 10.44
CA PHE A 391 2.76 7.72 10.42
C PHE A 391 1.96 7.64 11.73
N GLY A 392 1.96 6.50 12.42
CA GLY A 392 1.40 6.39 13.78
C GLY A 392 2.07 7.36 14.76
N ILE A 393 3.40 7.50 14.72
CA ILE A 393 4.12 8.49 15.53
C ILE A 393 3.78 9.92 15.11
N VAL A 394 3.73 10.20 13.80
CA VAL A 394 3.37 11.54 13.30
C VAL A 394 1.99 11.98 13.81
N THR A 395 1.04 11.07 13.95
CA THR A 395 -0.31 11.37 14.48
C THR A 395 -0.27 11.91 15.91
N LEU A 396 0.73 11.55 16.71
CA LEU A 396 0.86 11.95 18.12
C LEU A 396 1.51 13.33 18.30
N VAL A 397 2.18 13.88 17.29
CA VAL A 397 2.81 15.20 17.37
C VAL A 397 1.78 16.26 16.97
N ARG A 398 1.38 17.10 17.94
CA ARG A 398 0.32 18.11 17.81
C ARG A 398 0.85 19.51 18.02
N SER A 399 0.26 20.48 17.32
CA SER A 399 0.54 21.88 17.61
C SER A 399 0.00 22.26 18.99
N HIS A 400 0.72 23.13 19.70
CA HIS A 400 0.28 23.70 20.97
C HIS A 400 0.33 25.22 20.84
N ARG A 401 -0.78 25.90 21.07
CA ARG A 401 -0.89 27.36 21.01
C ARG A 401 -1.85 27.83 22.09
N ASP A 402 -1.49 28.89 22.79
CA ASP A 402 -2.33 29.55 23.80
C ASP A 402 -2.93 28.58 24.85
N GLY A 403 -2.11 27.61 25.29
CA GLY A 403 -2.56 26.60 26.28
C GLY A 403 -3.51 25.54 25.74
N SER A 404 -3.84 25.56 24.43
CA SER A 404 -4.70 24.57 23.78
C SER A 404 -3.91 23.63 22.85
N VAL A 405 -4.30 22.35 22.85
CA VAL A 405 -3.76 21.34 21.93
C VAL A 405 -4.53 21.44 20.62
N GLY A 406 -3.81 21.75 19.54
CA GLY A 406 -4.36 21.86 18.20
C GLY A 406 -4.27 20.56 17.40
N GLY A 407 -4.31 20.68 16.07
CA GLY A 407 -4.18 19.59 15.13
C GLY A 407 -2.76 19.01 15.02
N GLU A 408 -2.65 17.97 14.22
CA GLU A 408 -1.36 17.37 13.85
C GLU A 408 -0.42 18.43 13.29
N ASP A 409 0.82 18.49 13.76
CA ASP A 409 1.85 19.40 13.25
C ASP A 409 2.90 18.62 12.47
N GLY A 410 2.86 18.77 11.13
CA GLY A 410 3.79 18.11 10.22
C GLY A 410 5.10 18.85 10.01
N ASP A 411 5.28 20.06 10.56
CA ASP A 411 6.53 20.81 10.40
C ASP A 411 7.69 20.08 11.08
N LEU A 412 8.86 20.05 10.42
CA LEU A 412 10.07 19.44 10.98
C LEU A 412 10.45 20.07 12.34
N ASP A 413 10.21 21.36 12.52
CA ASP A 413 10.53 22.04 13.78
C ASP A 413 9.64 21.58 14.95
N ALA A 414 8.44 21.04 14.68
CA ALA A 414 7.59 20.44 15.70
C ALA A 414 8.20 19.19 16.34
N PHE A 415 9.13 18.55 15.65
CA PHE A 415 9.81 17.34 16.12
C PHE A 415 11.11 17.65 16.93
N LYS A 416 11.53 18.92 17.01
CA LYS A 416 12.69 19.30 17.83
C LYS A 416 12.52 18.87 19.28
N GLY A 417 13.53 18.22 19.82
CA GLY A 417 13.54 17.76 21.21
C GLY A 417 12.51 16.68 21.55
N LEU A 418 11.97 15.98 20.56
CA LEU A 418 11.01 14.87 20.75
C LEU A 418 11.60 13.80 21.68
N GLY A 419 12.92 13.55 21.61
CA GLY A 419 13.62 12.59 22.47
C GLY A 419 13.55 12.93 23.96
N ARG A 420 13.46 14.22 24.33
CA ARG A 420 13.26 14.67 25.72
C ARG A 420 11.80 14.62 26.14
N ARG A 421 10.86 14.94 25.22
CA ARG A 421 9.41 15.00 25.50
C ARG A 421 8.76 13.61 25.52
N SER A 422 9.15 12.73 24.62
CA SER A 422 8.67 11.36 24.51
C SER A 422 9.77 10.45 23.95
N PRO A 423 10.66 9.91 24.82
CA PRO A 423 11.76 9.04 24.38
C PRO A 423 11.31 7.83 23.60
N TRP A 424 10.13 7.26 23.97
CA TRP A 424 9.52 6.13 23.26
C TRP A 424 9.16 6.48 21.82
N ALA A 425 8.45 7.60 21.61
CA ALA A 425 8.04 8.02 20.27
C ALA A 425 9.26 8.35 19.39
N ALA A 426 10.25 9.07 19.95
CA ALA A 426 11.48 9.38 19.23
C ALA A 426 12.30 8.13 18.90
N GLY A 427 12.41 7.18 19.83
CA GLY A 427 13.08 5.90 19.63
C GLY A 427 12.41 5.06 18.55
N ALA A 428 11.09 4.93 18.60
CA ALA A 428 10.31 4.21 17.58
C ALA A 428 10.46 4.84 16.20
N MET A 429 10.30 6.17 16.10
CA MET A 429 10.52 6.89 14.83
C MET A 429 11.92 6.66 14.28
N THR A 430 12.94 6.67 15.15
CA THR A 430 14.32 6.42 14.75
C THR A 430 14.50 5.04 14.14
N VAL A 431 13.91 4.00 14.72
CA VAL A 431 13.96 2.64 14.14
C VAL A 431 13.36 2.62 12.73
N PHE A 432 12.22 3.27 12.50
CA PHE A 432 11.62 3.33 11.18
C PHE A 432 12.46 4.12 10.19
N LEU A 433 13.02 5.26 10.59
CA LEU A 433 13.88 6.09 9.73
C LEU A 433 15.18 5.37 9.36
N LEU A 434 15.80 4.65 10.31
CA LEU A 434 16.98 3.80 10.04
C LEU A 434 16.63 2.64 9.10
N SER A 435 15.44 2.08 9.23
CA SER A 435 14.96 1.06 8.31
C SER A 435 14.75 1.61 6.89
N PHE A 436 14.15 2.79 6.74
CA PHE A 436 14.03 3.46 5.43
C PHE A 436 15.39 3.82 4.84
N ALA A 437 16.33 4.25 5.64
CA ALA A 437 17.72 4.49 5.22
C ALA A 437 18.38 3.19 4.72
N GLY A 438 18.01 2.05 5.29
CA GLY A 438 18.65 0.76 5.02
C GLY A 438 19.92 0.56 5.87
N VAL A 439 19.82 0.88 7.16
CA VAL A 439 20.89 0.61 8.12
C VAL A 439 20.86 -0.87 8.54
N PRO A 440 22.00 -1.58 8.60
CA PRO A 440 22.08 -2.96 9.07
C PRO A 440 21.32 -3.19 10.40
N LEU A 441 20.87 -4.42 10.62
CA LEU A 441 20.00 -4.85 11.72
C LEU A 441 18.54 -4.38 11.62
N THR A 442 18.16 -3.70 10.53
CA THR A 442 16.77 -3.37 10.24
C THR A 442 16.24 -4.14 9.05
N ALA A 443 14.93 -4.38 9.02
CA ALA A 443 14.27 -5.08 7.92
C ALA A 443 14.45 -4.37 6.56
N GLY A 444 14.51 -3.03 6.57
CA GLY A 444 14.73 -2.23 5.35
C GLY A 444 16.08 -2.46 4.70
N PHE A 445 17.14 -2.71 5.49
CA PHE A 445 18.43 -3.11 4.94
C PHE A 445 18.35 -4.43 4.20
N MET A 446 17.77 -5.46 4.84
CA MET A 446 17.62 -6.78 4.24
C MET A 446 16.76 -6.74 2.97
N ALA A 447 15.71 -5.92 2.98
CA ALA A 447 14.83 -5.72 1.82
C ALA A 447 15.58 -5.08 0.64
N LYS A 448 16.30 -3.98 0.88
CA LYS A 448 17.12 -3.31 -0.15
C LYS A 448 18.22 -4.22 -0.67
N PHE A 449 18.96 -4.86 0.23
CA PHE A 449 20.06 -5.74 -0.13
C PHE A 449 19.60 -6.85 -1.06
N ARG A 450 18.53 -7.56 -0.68
CA ARG A 450 17.98 -8.66 -1.47
C ARG A 450 17.44 -8.18 -2.81
N LEU A 451 16.71 -7.05 -2.82
CA LEU A 451 16.13 -6.50 -4.04
C LEU A 451 17.23 -6.02 -5.02
N PHE A 452 18.24 -5.29 -4.53
CA PHE A 452 19.33 -4.80 -5.36
C PHE A 452 20.19 -5.93 -5.93
N ALA A 453 20.38 -7.00 -5.15
CA ALA A 453 21.07 -8.21 -5.63
C ALA A 453 20.36 -8.82 -6.86
N THR A 454 19.02 -8.80 -6.93
CA THR A 454 18.30 -9.28 -8.12
C THR A 454 18.49 -8.41 -9.37
N GLY A 455 18.70 -7.10 -9.17
CA GLY A 455 18.95 -6.15 -10.27
C GLY A 455 20.36 -6.21 -10.85
N LEU A 456 21.31 -6.88 -10.19
CA LEU A 456 22.68 -7.03 -10.71
C LEU A 456 22.77 -8.04 -11.86
N SER A 457 21.77 -8.90 -12.01
CA SER A 457 21.69 -9.83 -13.15
C SER A 457 21.18 -9.10 -14.39
N GLY A 458 21.85 -9.27 -15.52
CA GLY A 458 21.49 -8.61 -16.80
C GLY A 458 21.86 -7.12 -16.87
N ASN A 459 21.01 -6.32 -17.48
CA ASN A 459 21.26 -4.90 -17.77
C ASN A 459 20.91 -3.94 -16.60
N GLY A 460 20.55 -4.47 -15.41
CA GLY A 460 20.09 -3.67 -14.28
C GLY A 460 21.20 -3.01 -13.45
N THR A 461 22.47 -3.39 -13.63
CA THR A 461 23.60 -2.91 -12.81
C THR A 461 23.70 -1.37 -12.72
N PRO A 462 23.56 -0.57 -13.80
CA PRO A 462 23.62 0.89 -13.69
C PRO A 462 22.53 1.46 -12.78
N PHE A 463 21.34 0.88 -12.80
CA PHE A 463 20.20 1.32 -11.99
C PHE A 463 20.35 0.89 -10.53
N VAL A 464 20.99 -0.24 -10.25
CA VAL A 464 21.37 -0.64 -8.89
C VAL A 464 22.41 0.33 -8.32
N ILE A 465 23.42 0.72 -9.09
CA ILE A 465 24.40 1.74 -8.67
C ILE A 465 23.67 3.05 -8.34
N LEU A 466 22.79 3.51 -9.22
CA LEU A 466 21.97 4.70 -8.98
C LEU A 466 21.14 4.55 -7.71
N ALA A 467 20.51 3.38 -7.48
CA ALA A 467 19.71 3.11 -6.29
C ALA A 467 20.52 3.19 -5.00
N VAL A 468 21.77 2.67 -4.99
CA VAL A 468 22.68 2.76 -3.84
C VAL A 468 23.03 4.22 -3.57
N VAL A 469 23.36 5.01 -4.59
CA VAL A 469 23.63 6.45 -4.44
C VAL A 469 22.40 7.19 -3.92
N CYS A 470 21.23 6.99 -4.52
CA CYS A 470 19.98 7.59 -4.06
C CYS A 470 19.65 7.16 -2.61
N SER A 471 19.87 5.89 -2.26
CA SER A 471 19.66 5.40 -0.90
C SER A 471 20.58 6.09 0.12
N ALA A 472 21.84 6.34 -0.23
CA ALA A 472 22.76 7.09 0.60
C ALA A 472 22.33 8.56 0.79
N VAL A 473 21.84 9.20 -0.27
CA VAL A 473 21.32 10.58 -0.18
C VAL A 473 20.01 10.63 0.62
N THR A 474 19.11 9.64 0.47
CA THR A 474 17.87 9.59 1.29
C THR A 474 18.18 9.45 2.78
N ALA A 475 19.25 8.77 3.15
CA ALA A 475 19.69 8.67 4.55
C ALA A 475 19.93 10.05 5.17
N PHE A 476 20.34 11.07 4.39
CA PHE A 476 20.57 12.43 4.89
C PHE A 476 19.31 13.05 5.50
N PHE A 477 18.17 13.01 4.83
CA PHE A 477 16.96 13.63 5.39
C PHE A 477 16.35 12.80 6.54
N TYR A 478 16.56 11.48 6.58
CA TYR A 478 16.20 10.69 7.76
C TYR A 478 17.07 11.04 8.96
N MET A 479 18.40 11.14 8.76
CA MET A 479 19.31 11.56 9.82
C MET A 479 19.05 12.99 10.28
N ARG A 480 18.67 13.90 9.37
CA ARG A 480 18.25 15.26 9.72
C ARG A 480 17.09 15.24 10.73
N LEU A 481 16.06 14.43 10.51
CA LEU A 481 14.94 14.31 11.45
C LEU A 481 15.39 13.71 12.79
N ILE A 482 16.24 12.67 12.77
CA ILE A 482 16.79 12.07 14.00
C ILE A 482 17.59 13.11 14.79
N VAL A 483 18.45 13.90 14.13
CA VAL A 483 19.22 14.98 14.78
C VAL A 483 18.29 16.02 15.39
N LEU A 484 17.21 16.43 14.70
CA LEU A 484 16.23 17.36 15.26
C LEU A 484 15.54 16.79 16.51
N MET A 485 15.21 15.51 16.51
CA MET A 485 14.52 14.87 17.65
C MET A 485 15.41 14.77 18.90
N PHE A 486 16.70 14.50 18.77
CA PHE A 486 17.55 14.19 19.92
C PHE A 486 18.54 15.29 20.31
N PHE A 487 19.02 16.08 19.35
CA PHE A 487 20.14 17.02 19.58
C PHE A 487 19.72 18.50 19.56
N HIS A 488 18.44 18.79 19.31
CA HIS A 488 17.90 20.14 19.44
C HIS A 488 16.98 20.24 20.65
N GLU A 489 16.94 21.44 21.22
CA GLU A 489 16.01 21.74 22.29
C GLU A 489 14.59 21.92 21.73
N PRO A 490 13.56 21.59 22.53
CA PRO A 490 12.19 21.88 22.15
C PRO A 490 12.02 23.38 21.87
N ASP A 491 11.30 23.72 20.79
CA ASP A 491 11.01 25.10 20.41
C ASP A 491 9.84 25.63 21.24
N GLY A 492 10.12 25.94 22.52
CA GLY A 492 9.14 26.42 23.48
C GLY A 492 7.92 25.52 23.61
N GLU A 493 6.74 26.14 23.63
CA GLU A 493 5.44 25.44 23.74
C GLU A 493 4.80 25.14 22.37
N ARG A 494 5.54 25.24 21.26
CA ARG A 494 5.00 25.13 19.89
C ARG A 494 4.30 23.82 19.62
N SER A 495 4.80 22.71 20.18
CA SER A 495 4.22 21.39 19.93
C SER A 495 4.24 20.51 21.17
N VAL A 496 3.30 19.60 21.25
CA VAL A 496 3.16 18.62 22.33
C VAL A 496 3.00 17.22 21.73
N VAL A 497 3.48 16.22 22.45
CA VAL A 497 3.19 14.82 22.16
C VAL A 497 1.99 14.40 23.01
N VAL A 498 0.88 14.15 22.35
CA VAL A 498 -0.31 13.64 23.03
C VAL A 498 -0.17 12.14 23.29
N GLY A 499 -0.58 11.70 24.47
CA GLY A 499 -0.60 10.28 24.77
C GLY A 499 -1.65 9.54 23.94
N SER A 500 -1.35 8.30 23.55
CA SER A 500 -2.32 7.36 22.99
C SER A 500 -3.08 6.67 24.13
N ARG A 501 -4.33 6.28 23.89
CA ARG A 501 -5.10 5.42 24.83
C ARG A 501 -4.78 3.92 24.67
N GLY A 502 -3.81 3.56 23.84
CA GLY A 502 -3.30 2.19 23.71
C GLY A 502 -3.13 1.67 22.29
N PRO A 503 -4.09 1.84 21.37
CA PRO A 503 -4.02 1.23 20.05
C PRO A 503 -2.81 1.66 19.21
N ILE A 504 -2.44 2.95 19.18
CA ILE A 504 -1.23 3.42 18.49
C ILE A 504 0.02 2.84 19.15
N ILE A 505 0.08 2.80 20.50
CA ILE A 505 1.23 2.25 21.23
C ILE A 505 1.42 0.78 20.83
N LEU A 506 0.34 0.00 20.79
CA LEU A 506 0.39 -1.39 20.36
C LEU A 506 0.87 -1.52 18.91
N ALA A 507 0.25 -0.78 17.99
CA ALA A 507 0.60 -0.82 16.56
C ALA A 507 2.07 -0.46 16.32
N VAL A 508 2.54 0.63 16.92
CA VAL A 508 3.93 1.11 16.78
C VAL A 508 4.91 0.14 17.42
N SER A 509 4.60 -0.41 18.61
CA SER A 509 5.47 -1.39 19.29
C SER A 509 5.61 -2.67 18.47
N VAL A 510 4.51 -3.19 17.93
CA VAL A 510 4.53 -4.35 17.01
C VAL A 510 5.34 -4.03 15.75
N ALA A 511 5.15 -2.85 15.17
CA ALA A 511 5.89 -2.42 13.99
C ALA A 511 7.41 -2.31 14.26
N VAL A 512 7.82 -1.76 15.42
CA VAL A 512 9.24 -1.70 15.84
C VAL A 512 9.80 -3.11 16.01
N MET A 513 9.11 -3.98 16.74
CA MET A 513 9.55 -5.37 16.95
C MET A 513 9.70 -6.12 15.62
N ALA A 514 8.73 -5.98 14.72
CA ALA A 514 8.79 -6.59 13.39
C ALA A 514 9.95 -6.02 12.55
N THR A 515 10.17 -4.69 12.58
CA THR A 515 11.26 -4.03 11.83
C THR A 515 12.64 -4.51 12.30
N ILE A 516 12.85 -4.66 13.60
CA ILE A 516 14.11 -5.18 14.15
C ILE A 516 14.19 -6.70 13.96
N GLY A 517 13.12 -7.42 14.29
CA GLY A 517 13.08 -8.88 14.22
C GLY A 517 13.35 -9.41 12.81
N LEU A 518 12.69 -8.86 11.80
CA LEU A 518 12.93 -9.20 10.38
C LEU A 518 14.29 -8.68 9.86
N GLY A 519 14.90 -7.72 10.53
CA GLY A 519 16.26 -7.28 10.22
C GLY A 519 17.35 -8.22 10.75
N ILE A 520 17.12 -8.83 11.92
CA ILE A 520 18.06 -9.74 12.57
C ILE A 520 17.85 -11.20 12.11
N LEU A 521 16.59 -11.61 11.97
CA LEU A 521 16.19 -12.99 11.64
C LEU A 521 15.31 -13.01 10.38
N PRO A 522 15.81 -12.60 9.20
CA PRO A 522 15.01 -12.51 7.98
C PRO A 522 14.73 -13.88 7.35
N GLN A 523 15.45 -14.94 7.73
CA GLN A 523 15.46 -16.21 7.00
C GLN A 523 14.08 -16.84 6.88
N THR A 524 13.30 -16.87 7.97
CA THR A 524 11.94 -17.43 7.96
C THR A 524 11.02 -16.71 6.96
N ALA A 525 11.12 -15.39 6.87
CA ALA A 525 10.35 -14.62 5.90
C ALA A 525 10.88 -14.82 4.47
N PHE A 526 12.20 -14.94 4.31
CA PHE A 526 12.78 -15.24 3.00
C PHE A 526 12.32 -16.60 2.48
N ASP A 527 12.39 -17.64 3.30
CA ASP A 527 11.95 -18.99 2.93
C ASP A 527 10.46 -19.01 2.56
N LEU A 528 9.62 -18.24 3.28
CA LEU A 528 8.22 -18.08 2.95
C LEU A 528 8.04 -17.42 1.58
N PHE A 529 8.68 -16.28 1.33
CA PHE A 529 8.53 -15.58 0.06
C PHE A 529 9.17 -16.29 -1.13
N ASP A 530 10.23 -17.08 -0.92
CA ASP A 530 10.81 -17.93 -1.95
C ASP A 530 9.87 -19.06 -2.38
N GLN A 531 9.11 -19.62 -1.42
CA GLN A 531 8.08 -20.63 -1.69
C GLN A 531 6.84 -20.01 -2.37
N THR A 532 6.54 -18.74 -2.08
CA THR A 532 5.36 -18.06 -2.64
C THR A 532 5.63 -17.29 -3.93
N ALA A 533 6.88 -17.18 -4.38
CA ALA A 533 7.23 -16.50 -5.64
C ALA A 533 6.85 -17.34 -6.88
N MET A 534 5.57 -17.71 -6.96
CA MET A 534 5.00 -18.53 -8.03
C MET A 534 3.69 -17.91 -8.47
N LEU A 535 3.62 -17.53 -9.75
CA LEU A 535 2.45 -16.96 -10.40
C LEU A 535 1.79 -18.01 -11.29
N LEU A 536 0.47 -18.14 -11.16
CA LEU A 536 -0.35 -18.91 -12.08
C LEU A 536 -1.17 -17.93 -12.97
N PRO A 537 -1.27 -18.22 -14.28
CA PRO A 537 -1.99 -17.36 -15.21
C PRO A 537 -3.51 -17.42 -15.03
#